data_a1c947a0d2b868f99272dd8004e8035e
#
_entry.id   a1c947a0d2b868f99272dd8004e8035e
#
_cell.length_a   1.000
_cell.length_b   1.000
_cell.length_c   1.000
_cell.angle_alpha   90.00
_cell.angle_beta   90.00
_cell.angle_gamma   90.00
#
_symmetry.space_group_name_H-M   'P 1'
#
loop_
_entity.id
_entity.type
_entity.pdbx_description
1 polymer ?
#
loop_
_entity_poly.entity_id
_entity_poly.type
_entity_poly.pdbx_seq_one_letter_code
_entity_poly.pdbx_strand_id
1 'polypeptide(L)'
;FSDVDTKLIVVPSFKDIAMNKSPISTTHVRKNDEHIDFKDIRLYLQTFRKQNINFLEILFTKFYICNTMYCDEWNRLIAAREQIAHYNEKRAVQTMYGMSLEKYKQLEKDTPSHKEELAKYGYSAKELHHLLRLEEFIYRYTRGTSYEECRQTKAADYLTAVKLGYFNLNFAREAARSSIERIEKMANDFCQKDIEPHKEVEDLLNDVQYNIMKKAIT
;
A
#
# COMPACT_ATOMS: atom_id res chain seq x y z
N PHE A 1 -6.80 6.02 19.97
CA PHE A 1 -5.62 5.18 19.72
C PHE A 1 -5.85 4.48 18.38
N SER A 2 -4.88 4.46 17.47
CA SER A 2 -4.94 3.65 16.27
C SER A 2 -4.43 2.25 16.58
N ASP A 3 -5.02 1.23 15.94
CA ASP A 3 -4.57 -0.14 16.05
C ASP A 3 -3.14 -0.27 15.51
N VAL A 4 -2.37 -1.20 16.07
CA VAL A 4 -1.02 -1.50 15.59
C VAL A 4 -1.10 -2.65 14.58
N ASP A 5 -0.92 -2.32 13.30
CA ASP A 5 -0.81 -3.32 12.24
C ASP A 5 0.63 -3.82 12.14
N THR A 6 0.83 -5.12 12.32
CA THR A 6 2.13 -5.76 12.21
C THR A 6 2.25 -6.54 10.90
N LYS A 7 3.34 -6.35 10.17
CA LYS A 7 3.65 -7.10 8.96
C LYS A 7 4.87 -7.98 9.19
N LEU A 8 4.69 -9.29 9.08
CA LEU A 8 5.74 -10.29 9.23
C LEU A 8 6.16 -10.84 7.87
N ILE A 9 7.40 -10.60 7.49
CA ILE A 9 8.00 -11.19 6.31
C ILE A 9 8.61 -12.52 6.71
N VAL A 10 8.14 -13.61 6.10
CA VAL A 10 8.54 -14.97 6.41
C VAL A 10 9.47 -15.50 5.32
N VAL A 11 10.58 -16.07 5.71
CA VAL A 11 11.49 -16.79 4.81
C VAL A 11 11.14 -18.28 4.86
N PRO A 12 10.82 -18.94 3.72
CA PRO A 12 10.49 -20.36 3.70
C PRO A 12 11.70 -21.21 4.06
N SER A 13 11.45 -22.35 4.73
CA SER A 13 12.50 -23.34 4.99
C SER A 13 12.88 -24.09 3.71
N PHE A 14 14.08 -24.69 3.69
CA PHE A 14 14.49 -25.60 2.59
C PHE A 14 13.43 -26.69 2.35
N LYS A 15 12.86 -27.28 3.42
CA LYS A 15 11.82 -28.28 3.30
C LYS A 15 10.57 -27.74 2.57
N ASP A 16 10.15 -26.52 2.86
CA ASP A 16 8.99 -25.93 2.20
C ASP A 16 9.24 -25.73 0.71
N ILE A 17 10.47 -25.32 0.36
CA ILE A 17 10.86 -25.15 -1.04
C ILE A 17 10.94 -26.50 -1.75
N ALA A 18 11.64 -27.47 -1.16
CA ALA A 18 11.86 -28.81 -1.74
C ALA A 18 10.54 -29.59 -1.91
N MET A 19 9.57 -29.37 -1.01
CA MET A 19 8.25 -29.98 -1.07
C MET A 19 7.24 -29.15 -1.89
N ASN A 20 7.69 -28.08 -2.54
CA ASN A 20 6.89 -27.17 -3.35
C ASN A 20 5.63 -26.67 -2.64
N LYS A 21 5.75 -26.35 -1.34
CA LYS A 21 4.63 -25.79 -0.58
C LYS A 21 4.29 -24.38 -1.07
N SER A 22 3.00 -24.08 -1.11
CA SER A 22 2.51 -22.76 -1.47
C SER A 22 3.07 -21.69 -0.52
N PRO A 23 3.52 -20.53 -1.04
CA PRO A 23 3.98 -19.44 -0.22
C PRO A 23 2.89 -18.93 0.74
N ILE A 24 3.27 -18.65 2.00
CA ILE A 24 2.34 -18.19 3.03
C ILE A 24 1.86 -16.75 2.70
N SER A 25 0.56 -16.53 2.79
CA SER A 25 -0.07 -15.21 2.79
C SER A 25 -1.35 -15.29 3.61
N THR A 26 -1.30 -14.86 4.87
CA THR A 26 -2.43 -14.95 5.79
C THR A 26 -2.41 -13.78 6.77
N THR A 27 -3.59 -13.37 7.24
CA THR A 27 -3.78 -12.35 8.26
C THR A 27 -4.37 -12.99 9.50
N HIS A 28 -3.78 -12.73 10.66
CA HIS A 28 -4.31 -13.11 11.95
C HIS A 28 -4.84 -11.86 12.66
N VAL A 29 -6.11 -11.90 13.05
CA VAL A 29 -6.73 -10.84 13.86
C VAL A 29 -6.67 -11.27 15.32
N ARG A 30 -6.10 -10.42 16.18
CA ARG A 30 -6.04 -10.60 17.62
C ARG A 30 -7.35 -10.17 18.29
N LYS A 31 -7.52 -10.54 19.57
CA LYS A 31 -8.71 -10.18 20.37
C LYS A 31 -8.93 -8.67 20.54
N ASN A 32 -7.89 -7.86 20.36
CA ASN A 32 -7.91 -6.39 20.43
C ASN A 32 -7.96 -5.74 19.04
N ASP A 33 -8.43 -6.48 18.04
CA ASP A 33 -8.51 -6.07 16.63
C ASP A 33 -7.16 -5.69 15.95
N GLU A 34 -6.03 -5.97 16.59
CA GLU A 34 -4.71 -5.84 15.95
C GLU A 34 -4.55 -6.88 14.84
N HIS A 35 -4.07 -6.45 13.69
CA HIS A 35 -3.82 -7.30 12.54
C HIS A 35 -2.35 -7.67 12.44
N ILE A 36 -2.08 -8.96 12.23
CA ILE A 36 -0.74 -9.47 11.94
C ILE A 36 -0.77 -10.15 10.58
N ASP A 37 -0.17 -9.52 9.59
CA ASP A 37 -0.03 -10.05 8.24
C ASP A 37 1.25 -10.87 8.11
N PHE A 38 1.12 -12.16 7.83
CA PHE A 38 2.21 -13.06 7.51
C PHE A 38 2.32 -13.21 6.00
N LYS A 39 3.47 -12.92 5.43
CA LYS A 39 3.68 -13.06 4.00
C LYS A 39 5.09 -13.56 3.68
N ASP A 40 5.16 -14.60 2.84
CA ASP A 40 6.41 -15.11 2.29
C ASP A 40 7.16 -14.00 1.54
N ILE A 41 8.48 -13.93 1.73
CA ILE A 41 9.34 -12.93 1.08
C ILE A 41 9.17 -12.92 -0.44
N ARG A 42 8.98 -14.07 -1.08
CA ARG A 42 8.77 -14.17 -2.53
C ARG A 42 7.52 -13.41 -2.97
N LEU A 43 6.42 -13.55 -2.22
CA LEU A 43 5.19 -12.82 -2.46
C LEU A 43 5.35 -11.33 -2.09
N TYR A 44 6.14 -11.03 -1.05
CA TYR A 44 6.37 -9.66 -0.63
C TYR A 44 7.08 -8.87 -1.74
N LEU A 45 8.16 -9.41 -2.30
CA LEU A 45 8.89 -8.80 -3.41
C LEU A 45 8.02 -8.66 -4.68
N GLN A 46 7.07 -9.60 -4.89
CA GLN A 46 6.08 -9.44 -5.95
C GLN A 46 5.14 -8.25 -5.72
N THR A 47 4.80 -7.93 -4.46
CA THR A 47 3.98 -6.74 -4.16
C THR A 47 4.72 -5.45 -4.44
N PHE A 48 6.05 -5.41 -4.28
CA PHE A 48 6.88 -4.29 -4.71
C PHE A 48 6.88 -4.14 -6.22
N ARG A 49 7.03 -5.23 -6.98
CA ARG A 49 6.93 -5.22 -8.46
C ARG A 49 5.55 -4.76 -8.95
N LYS A 50 4.50 -5.09 -8.21
CA LYS A 50 3.13 -4.63 -8.50
C LYS A 50 2.87 -3.19 -8.07
N GLN A 51 3.85 -2.53 -7.45
CA GLN A 51 3.75 -1.16 -6.94
C GLN A 51 2.54 -0.97 -6.02
N ASN A 52 2.30 -1.93 -5.13
CA ASN A 52 1.22 -1.84 -4.18
C ASN A 52 1.65 -0.98 -2.98
N ILE A 53 1.07 0.23 -2.88
CA ILE A 53 1.46 1.22 -1.87
C ILE A 53 1.31 0.72 -0.43
N ASN A 54 0.30 -0.11 -0.13
CA ASN A 54 0.10 -0.67 1.22
C ASN A 54 1.24 -1.61 1.65
N PHE A 55 2.01 -2.14 0.70
CA PHE A 55 3.17 -2.99 0.97
C PHE A 55 4.48 -2.22 0.85
N LEU A 56 4.56 -1.24 -0.04
CA LEU A 56 5.73 -0.36 -0.16
C LEU A 56 6.00 0.44 1.13
N GLU A 57 4.95 0.81 1.86
CA GLU A 57 5.04 1.53 3.12
C GLU A 57 5.98 0.89 4.16
N ILE A 58 6.15 -0.44 4.12
CA ILE A 58 7.04 -1.14 5.06
C ILE A 58 8.50 -0.71 4.93
N LEU A 59 8.94 -0.31 3.72
CA LEU A 59 10.30 0.17 3.46
C LEU A 59 10.57 1.54 4.10
N PHE A 60 9.52 2.25 4.51
CA PHE A 60 9.57 3.58 5.10
C PHE A 60 9.23 3.58 6.60
N THR A 61 9.00 2.40 7.20
CA THR A 61 8.77 2.33 8.65
C THR A 61 10.07 2.55 9.41
N LYS A 62 9.96 3.24 10.57
CA LYS A 62 11.07 3.41 11.50
C LYS A 62 11.13 2.28 12.55
N PHE A 63 10.07 1.49 12.64
CA PHE A 63 9.91 0.44 13.63
C PHE A 63 9.93 -0.92 12.94
N TYR A 64 11.07 -1.59 13.01
CA TYR A 64 11.19 -2.97 12.53
C TYR A 64 12.21 -3.75 13.35
N ILE A 65 12.03 -5.06 13.38
CA ILE A 65 12.99 -6.00 13.92
C ILE A 65 13.39 -6.93 12.77
N CYS A 66 14.67 -7.08 12.57
CA CYS A 66 15.23 -7.93 11.52
C CYS A 66 16.02 -9.08 12.13
N ASN A 67 15.85 -10.29 11.59
CA ASN A 67 16.74 -11.40 11.90
C ASN A 67 18.12 -11.10 11.32
N THR A 68 19.17 -11.18 12.15
CA THR A 68 20.56 -10.83 11.81
C THR A 68 21.06 -11.50 10.53
N MET A 69 20.59 -12.72 10.23
CA MET A 69 20.96 -13.47 9.02
C MET A 69 20.53 -12.73 7.73
N TYR A 70 19.45 -11.94 7.76
CA TYR A 70 18.85 -11.29 6.58
C TYR A 70 18.92 -9.76 6.62
N CYS A 71 19.56 -9.18 7.64
CA CYS A 71 19.59 -7.72 7.81
C CYS A 71 20.30 -7.00 6.67
N ASP A 72 21.31 -7.58 6.07
CA ASP A 72 22.02 -6.96 4.95
C ASP A 72 21.10 -6.80 3.73
N GLU A 73 20.33 -7.83 3.38
CA GLU A 73 19.36 -7.79 2.29
C GLU A 73 18.23 -6.79 2.59
N TRP A 74 17.76 -6.78 3.83
CA TRP A 74 16.74 -5.83 4.24
C TRP A 74 17.23 -4.37 4.16
N ASN A 75 18.46 -4.11 4.63
CA ASN A 75 19.07 -2.78 4.57
C ASN A 75 19.30 -2.31 3.12
N ARG A 76 19.61 -3.22 2.19
CA ARG A 76 19.69 -2.91 0.76
C ARG A 76 18.34 -2.45 0.20
N LEU A 77 17.24 -3.12 0.58
CA LEU A 77 15.88 -2.71 0.19
C LEU A 77 15.53 -1.33 0.77
N ILE A 78 15.85 -1.09 2.05
CA ILE A 78 15.61 0.22 2.69
C ILE A 78 16.45 1.32 2.02
N ALA A 79 17.70 1.06 1.71
CA ALA A 79 18.57 2.04 1.03
C ALA A 79 18.04 2.44 -0.35
N ALA A 80 17.39 1.50 -1.05
CA ALA A 80 16.80 1.72 -2.37
C ALA A 80 15.29 2.01 -2.33
N ARG A 81 14.71 2.33 -1.16
CA ARG A 81 13.25 2.42 -0.99
C ARG A 81 12.54 3.37 -1.94
N GLU A 82 13.13 4.54 -2.24
CA GLU A 82 12.56 5.49 -3.18
C GLU A 82 12.62 4.95 -4.62
N GLN A 83 13.74 4.35 -5.03
CA GLN A 83 13.85 3.72 -6.35
C GLN A 83 12.85 2.57 -6.50
N ILE A 84 12.65 1.76 -5.45
CA ILE A 84 11.65 0.67 -5.44
C ILE A 84 10.24 1.25 -5.53
N ALA A 85 9.94 2.33 -4.82
CA ALA A 85 8.63 2.98 -4.85
C ALA A 85 8.33 3.68 -6.20
N HIS A 86 9.36 3.98 -6.99
CA HIS A 86 9.29 4.52 -8.35
C HIS A 86 9.69 3.50 -9.44
N TYR A 87 9.81 2.23 -9.09
CA TYR A 87 10.26 1.17 -10.01
C TYR A 87 9.47 1.14 -11.32
N ASN A 88 8.15 1.21 -11.23
CA ASN A 88 7.24 1.25 -12.38
C ASN A 88 6.13 2.24 -12.09
N GLU A 89 6.38 3.51 -12.40
CA GLU A 89 5.48 4.60 -12.04
C GLU A 89 4.10 4.49 -12.71
N LYS A 90 4.03 4.04 -13.97
CA LYS A 90 2.75 3.78 -14.64
C LYS A 90 1.94 2.74 -13.87
N ARG A 91 2.59 1.64 -13.46
CA ARG A 91 1.97 0.59 -12.66
C ARG A 91 1.52 1.10 -11.30
N ALA A 92 2.33 1.95 -10.66
CA ALA A 92 1.99 2.57 -9.38
C ALA A 92 0.72 3.41 -9.49
N VAL A 93 0.64 4.27 -10.50
CA VAL A 93 -0.54 5.13 -10.74
C VAL A 93 -1.78 4.30 -11.07
N GLN A 94 -1.66 3.26 -11.90
CA GLN A 94 -2.77 2.33 -12.20
C GLN A 94 -3.25 1.60 -10.95
N THR A 95 -2.31 1.14 -10.11
CA THR A 95 -2.64 0.45 -8.85
C THR A 95 -3.38 1.39 -7.88
N MET A 96 -2.90 2.62 -7.72
CA MET A 96 -3.55 3.63 -6.89
C MET A 96 -4.93 4.03 -7.41
N TYR A 97 -5.09 4.16 -8.73
CA TYR A 97 -6.39 4.40 -9.36
C TYR A 97 -7.37 3.24 -9.08
N GLY A 98 -6.93 1.99 -9.25
CA GLY A 98 -7.73 0.81 -8.92
C GLY A 98 -8.16 0.79 -7.45
N MET A 99 -7.26 1.13 -6.53
CA MET A 99 -7.58 1.28 -5.10
C MET A 99 -8.59 2.39 -4.85
N SER A 100 -8.48 3.52 -5.55
CA SER A 100 -9.41 4.64 -5.43
C SER A 100 -10.82 4.28 -5.92
N LEU A 101 -10.92 3.53 -7.02
CA LEU A 101 -12.20 2.99 -7.51
C LEU A 101 -12.85 2.06 -6.49
N GLU A 102 -12.06 1.24 -5.81
CA GLU A 102 -12.58 0.35 -4.76
C GLU A 102 -13.13 1.18 -3.58
N LYS A 103 -12.40 2.20 -3.13
CA LYS A 103 -12.87 3.12 -2.07
C LYS A 103 -14.15 3.84 -2.47
N TYR A 104 -14.24 4.33 -3.70
CA TYR A 104 -15.44 4.95 -4.23
C TYR A 104 -16.65 4.00 -4.21
N LYS A 105 -16.47 2.75 -4.68
CA LYS A 105 -17.52 1.72 -4.67
C LYS A 105 -17.98 1.31 -3.26
N GLN A 106 -17.08 1.40 -2.28
CA GLN A 106 -17.38 1.04 -0.89
C GLN A 106 -18.05 2.18 -0.10
N LEU A 107 -18.14 3.40 -0.64
CA LEU A 107 -18.59 4.59 0.08
C LEU A 107 -19.96 4.41 0.75
N GLU A 108 -20.93 3.84 0.05
CA GLU A 108 -22.30 3.61 0.54
C GLU A 108 -22.68 2.11 0.60
N LYS A 109 -21.66 1.22 0.50
CA LYS A 109 -21.90 -0.21 0.50
C LYS A 109 -22.16 -0.72 1.91
N ASP A 110 -23.32 -1.34 2.13
CA ASP A 110 -23.65 -1.98 3.40
C ASP A 110 -22.79 -3.26 3.59
N THR A 111 -21.84 -3.14 4.49
CA THR A 111 -20.97 -4.23 4.92
C THR A 111 -20.89 -4.24 6.45
N PRO A 112 -20.59 -5.38 7.08
CA PRO A 112 -20.46 -5.44 8.54
C PRO A 112 -19.51 -4.37 9.11
N SER A 113 -18.43 -4.04 8.40
CA SER A 113 -17.42 -3.05 8.82
C SER A 113 -17.89 -1.59 8.66
N HIS A 114 -18.88 -1.32 7.82
CA HIS A 114 -19.38 0.05 7.55
C HIS A 114 -20.72 0.34 8.21
N LYS A 115 -21.37 -0.65 8.82
CA LYS A 115 -22.75 -0.58 9.31
C LYS A 115 -22.99 0.60 10.27
N GLU A 116 -22.07 0.84 11.19
CA GLU A 116 -22.18 1.93 12.16
C GLU A 116 -22.04 3.30 11.50
N GLU A 117 -21.06 3.46 10.59
CA GLU A 117 -20.87 4.73 9.86
C GLU A 117 -22.06 5.02 8.94
N LEU A 118 -22.56 4.01 8.23
CA LEU A 118 -23.74 4.16 7.35
C LEU A 118 -24.99 4.55 8.14
N ALA A 119 -25.22 3.94 9.31
CA ALA A 119 -26.36 4.29 10.17
C ALA A 119 -26.24 5.73 10.68
N LYS A 120 -25.04 6.22 10.96
CA LYS A 120 -24.79 7.53 11.55
C LYS A 120 -24.69 8.65 10.52
N TYR A 121 -24.02 8.42 9.40
CA TYR A 121 -23.66 9.45 8.41
C TYR A 121 -24.32 9.24 7.04
N GLY A 122 -24.85 8.03 6.77
CA GLY A 122 -25.35 7.62 5.46
C GLY A 122 -24.24 7.19 4.48
N TYR A 123 -22.98 7.24 4.90
CA TYR A 123 -21.80 6.83 4.11
C TYR A 123 -20.65 6.38 5.02
N SER A 124 -19.65 5.70 4.46
CA SER A 124 -18.41 5.38 5.19
C SER A 124 -17.45 6.56 5.15
N ALA A 125 -17.30 7.23 6.29
CA ALA A 125 -16.35 8.34 6.48
C ALA A 125 -14.89 7.86 6.31
N LYS A 126 -14.62 6.62 6.68
CA LYS A 126 -13.32 5.96 6.48
C LYS A 126 -12.98 5.82 4.99
N GLU A 127 -13.92 5.35 4.16
CA GLU A 127 -13.68 5.16 2.74
C GLU A 127 -13.52 6.49 2.01
N LEU A 128 -14.31 7.50 2.36
CA LEU A 128 -14.13 8.87 1.82
C LEU A 128 -12.77 9.44 2.18
N HIS A 129 -12.36 9.32 3.45
CA HIS A 129 -11.03 9.74 3.92
C HIS A 129 -9.91 9.08 3.10
N HIS A 130 -9.98 7.76 2.88
CA HIS A 130 -8.97 7.06 2.11
C HIS A 130 -8.95 7.48 0.63
N LEU A 131 -10.11 7.71 0.02
CA LEU A 131 -10.21 8.18 -1.36
C LEU A 131 -9.54 9.55 -1.55
N LEU A 132 -9.86 10.51 -0.68
CA LEU A 132 -9.31 11.86 -0.75
C LEU A 132 -7.80 11.87 -0.46
N ARG A 133 -7.33 11.04 0.47
CA ARG A 133 -5.90 10.85 0.73
C ARG A 133 -5.16 10.27 -0.48
N LEU A 134 -5.77 9.30 -1.19
CA LEU A 134 -5.21 8.74 -2.43
C LEU A 134 -5.15 9.79 -3.54
N GLU A 135 -6.14 10.65 -3.66
CA GLU A 135 -6.12 11.76 -4.63
C GLU A 135 -4.92 12.67 -4.40
N GLU A 136 -4.69 13.12 -3.16
CA GLU A 136 -3.53 13.93 -2.81
C GLU A 136 -2.22 13.22 -3.12
N PHE A 137 -2.13 11.92 -2.78
CA PHE A 137 -0.96 11.11 -3.03
C PHE A 137 -0.66 11.03 -4.53
N ILE A 138 -1.63 10.64 -5.35
CA ILE A 138 -1.50 10.51 -6.80
C ILE A 138 -1.10 11.87 -7.42
N TYR A 139 -1.76 12.93 -7.00
CA TYR A 139 -1.45 14.29 -7.47
C TYR A 139 0.00 14.68 -7.26
N ARG A 140 0.56 14.36 -6.10
CA ARG A 140 1.96 14.68 -5.76
C ARG A 140 2.94 13.72 -6.43
N TYR A 141 2.64 12.43 -6.41
CA TYR A 141 3.46 11.38 -7.01
C TYR A 141 3.64 11.61 -8.52
N THR A 142 2.58 11.90 -9.24
CA THR A 142 2.63 12.16 -10.69
C THR A 142 3.38 13.45 -11.08
N ARG A 143 3.76 14.26 -10.09
CA ARG A 143 4.58 15.48 -10.24
C ARG A 143 6.01 15.31 -9.75
N GLY A 144 6.43 14.08 -9.45
CA GLY A 144 7.80 13.77 -9.05
C GLY A 144 8.12 14.08 -7.59
N THR A 145 7.10 14.23 -6.73
CA THR A 145 7.32 14.28 -5.28
C THR A 145 7.77 12.91 -4.79
N SER A 146 8.77 12.86 -3.88
CA SER A 146 9.24 11.61 -3.31
C SER A 146 8.12 10.82 -2.65
N TYR A 147 8.22 9.48 -2.66
CA TYR A 147 7.22 8.62 -2.04
C TYR A 147 7.07 8.93 -0.54
N GLU A 148 8.19 9.15 0.15
CA GLU A 148 8.19 9.49 1.57
C GLU A 148 7.39 10.78 1.87
N GLU A 149 7.56 11.81 1.05
CA GLU A 149 6.77 13.03 1.17
C GLU A 149 5.30 12.81 0.80
N CYS A 150 5.00 12.01 -0.25
CA CYS A 150 3.61 11.70 -0.63
C CYS A 150 2.83 11.01 0.49
N ARG A 151 3.49 10.25 1.37
CA ARG A 151 2.86 9.63 2.56
C ARG A 151 2.37 10.65 3.59
N GLN A 152 2.96 11.84 3.61
CA GLN A 152 2.61 12.90 4.55
C GLN A 152 1.58 13.82 3.90
N THR A 153 0.33 13.76 4.38
CA THR A 153 -0.73 14.65 3.88
C THR A 153 -0.48 16.10 4.29
N LYS A 154 -0.79 17.02 3.38
CA LYS A 154 -0.83 18.48 3.66
C LYS A 154 -2.23 18.93 4.08
N ALA A 155 -3.23 18.05 3.98
CA ALA A 155 -4.63 18.34 4.29
C ALA A 155 -5.10 17.62 5.58
N ALA A 156 -4.22 17.49 6.60
CA ALA A 156 -4.47 16.68 7.79
C ALA A 156 -5.76 17.07 8.53
N ASP A 157 -6.01 18.37 8.74
CA ASP A 157 -7.20 18.85 9.45
C ASP A 157 -8.48 18.54 8.67
N TYR A 158 -8.45 18.77 7.36
CA TYR A 158 -9.58 18.45 6.49
C TYR A 158 -9.87 16.95 6.46
N LEU A 159 -8.85 16.13 6.28
CA LEU A 159 -9.00 14.67 6.28
C LEU A 159 -9.45 14.14 7.65
N THR A 160 -9.03 14.77 8.73
CA THR A 160 -9.52 14.45 10.08
C THR A 160 -11.01 14.79 10.21
N ALA A 161 -11.45 15.95 9.75
CA ALA A 161 -12.86 16.32 9.73
C ALA A 161 -13.71 15.34 8.90
N VAL A 162 -13.19 14.90 7.75
CA VAL A 162 -13.84 13.87 6.92
C VAL A 162 -13.97 12.55 7.70
N LYS A 163 -12.89 12.08 8.32
CA LYS A 163 -12.85 10.82 9.10
C LYS A 163 -13.80 10.83 10.29
N LEU A 164 -14.02 12.01 10.90
CA LEU A 164 -14.94 12.21 12.01
C LEU A 164 -16.40 12.36 11.58
N GLY A 165 -16.68 12.34 10.25
CA GLY A 165 -18.04 12.43 9.72
C GLY A 165 -18.69 13.82 9.87
N TYR A 166 -17.90 14.89 9.83
CA TYR A 166 -18.44 16.27 9.96
C TYR A 166 -19.21 16.76 8.74
N PHE A 167 -19.18 15.99 7.65
CA PHE A 167 -19.85 16.35 6.40
C PHE A 167 -21.11 15.51 6.18
N ASN A 168 -22.11 16.10 5.52
CA ASN A 168 -23.33 15.38 5.18
C ASN A 168 -23.14 14.47 3.94
N LEU A 169 -24.09 13.58 3.71
CA LEU A 169 -24.08 12.62 2.61
C LEU A 169 -23.97 13.28 1.23
N ASN A 170 -24.64 14.40 1.00
CA ASN A 170 -24.59 15.08 -0.29
C ASN A 170 -23.18 15.62 -0.59
N PHE A 171 -22.54 16.22 0.41
CA PHE A 171 -21.15 16.62 0.29
C PHE A 171 -20.23 15.42 0.03
N ALA A 172 -20.42 14.32 0.78
CA ALA A 172 -19.60 13.12 0.64
C ALA A 172 -19.68 12.52 -0.78
N ARG A 173 -20.89 12.43 -1.34
CA ARG A 173 -21.13 11.99 -2.72
C ARG A 173 -20.44 12.88 -3.74
N GLU A 174 -20.60 14.19 -3.62
CA GLU A 174 -20.00 15.14 -4.55
C GLU A 174 -18.48 15.15 -4.47
N ALA A 175 -17.92 15.15 -3.25
CA ALA A 175 -16.48 15.08 -3.01
C ALA A 175 -15.90 13.77 -3.59
N ALA A 176 -16.54 12.63 -3.35
CA ALA A 176 -16.09 11.34 -3.87
C ALA A 176 -16.14 11.27 -5.40
N ARG A 177 -17.25 11.74 -6.02
CA ARG A 177 -17.39 11.80 -7.47
C ARG A 177 -16.33 12.68 -8.12
N SER A 178 -16.19 13.90 -7.63
CA SER A 178 -15.19 14.84 -8.16
C SER A 178 -13.75 14.33 -7.95
N SER A 179 -13.49 13.64 -6.83
CA SER A 179 -12.19 13.03 -6.55
C SER A 179 -11.85 11.94 -7.56
N ILE A 180 -12.78 10.98 -7.80
CA ILE A 180 -12.50 9.87 -8.72
C ILE A 180 -12.33 10.33 -10.17
N GLU A 181 -13.10 11.35 -10.61
CA GLU A 181 -12.95 11.95 -11.94
C GLU A 181 -11.57 12.61 -12.11
N ARG A 182 -11.08 13.33 -11.09
CA ARG A 182 -9.74 13.92 -11.11
C ARG A 182 -8.64 12.85 -11.10
N ILE A 183 -8.79 11.80 -10.29
CA ILE A 183 -7.84 10.68 -10.24
C ILE A 183 -7.78 9.97 -11.59
N GLU A 184 -8.92 9.67 -12.20
CA GLU A 184 -8.99 9.02 -13.51
C GLU A 184 -8.26 9.85 -14.57
N LYS A 185 -8.53 11.16 -14.61
CA LYS A 185 -7.82 12.05 -15.53
C LYS A 185 -6.32 12.04 -15.31
N MET A 186 -5.87 12.19 -14.05
CA MET A 186 -4.44 12.16 -13.72
C MET A 186 -3.79 10.82 -14.12
N ALA A 187 -4.47 9.71 -13.88
CA ALA A 187 -3.97 8.38 -14.22
C ALA A 187 -3.85 8.19 -15.74
N ASN A 188 -4.88 8.58 -16.49
CA ASN A 188 -4.89 8.49 -17.94
C ASN A 188 -3.77 9.37 -18.55
N ASP A 189 -3.66 10.62 -18.13
CA ASP A 189 -2.64 11.56 -18.62
C ASP A 189 -1.21 11.04 -18.30
N PHE A 190 -1.02 10.49 -17.09
CA PHE A 190 0.29 9.99 -16.67
C PHE A 190 0.69 8.72 -17.41
N CYS A 191 -0.24 7.79 -17.64
CA CYS A 191 0.05 6.52 -18.32
C CYS A 191 0.39 6.68 -19.81
N GLN A 192 0.09 7.83 -20.42
CA GLN A 192 0.49 8.15 -21.79
C GLN A 192 1.98 8.56 -21.92
N LYS A 193 2.63 8.90 -20.80
CA LYS A 193 4.05 9.25 -20.83
C LYS A 193 4.90 8.04 -21.24
N ASP A 194 6.00 8.28 -21.93
CA ASP A 194 6.99 7.26 -22.26
C ASP A 194 7.95 7.06 -21.08
N ILE A 195 7.53 6.21 -20.12
CA ILE A 195 8.28 5.87 -18.91
C ILE A 195 8.34 4.36 -18.82
N GLU A 196 9.57 3.84 -18.79
CA GLU A 196 9.82 2.40 -18.65
C GLU A 196 10.19 2.05 -17.19
N PRO A 197 9.94 0.81 -16.75
CA PRO A 197 10.39 0.33 -15.45
C PRO A 197 11.93 0.41 -15.29
N HIS A 198 12.39 0.76 -14.10
CA HIS A 198 13.82 0.84 -13.78
C HIS A 198 14.45 -0.55 -13.64
N LYS A 199 15.25 -0.95 -14.63
CA LYS A 199 15.88 -2.27 -14.68
C LYS A 199 16.77 -2.54 -13.47
N GLU A 200 17.49 -1.55 -12.98
CA GLU A 200 18.38 -1.71 -11.83
C GLU A 200 17.62 -2.12 -10.56
N VAL A 201 16.36 -1.69 -10.43
CA VAL A 201 15.50 -2.09 -9.30
C VAL A 201 15.07 -3.54 -9.45
N GLU A 202 14.72 -3.98 -10.67
CA GLU A 202 14.42 -5.39 -10.93
C GLU A 202 15.61 -6.28 -10.60
N ASP A 203 16.81 -5.89 -11.03
CA ASP A 203 18.04 -6.62 -10.75
C ASP A 203 18.33 -6.67 -9.24
N LEU A 204 18.11 -5.57 -8.50
CA LEU A 204 18.22 -5.53 -7.04
C LEU A 204 17.23 -6.49 -6.37
N LEU A 205 15.95 -6.46 -6.78
CA LEU A 205 14.92 -7.33 -6.18
C LEU A 205 15.20 -8.81 -6.44
N ASN A 206 15.72 -9.14 -7.63
CA ASN A 206 16.13 -10.51 -7.97
C ASN A 206 17.33 -10.97 -7.14
N ASP A 207 18.35 -10.11 -7.01
CA ASP A 207 19.54 -10.43 -6.24
C ASP A 207 19.24 -10.60 -4.74
N VAL A 208 18.42 -9.70 -4.17
CA VAL A 208 17.95 -9.80 -2.78
C VAL A 208 17.17 -11.11 -2.58
N GLN A 209 16.24 -11.42 -3.48
CA GLN A 209 15.49 -12.68 -3.41
C GLN A 209 16.42 -13.89 -3.43
N TYR A 210 17.35 -13.92 -4.38
CA TYR A 210 18.33 -15.00 -4.53
C TYR A 210 19.14 -15.18 -3.24
N ASN A 211 19.71 -14.10 -2.69
CA ASN A 211 20.56 -14.15 -1.51
C ASN A 211 19.80 -14.62 -0.26
N ILE A 212 18.57 -14.14 -0.05
CA ILE A 212 17.72 -14.62 1.05
C ILE A 212 17.44 -16.11 0.90
N MET A 213 17.05 -16.55 -0.30
CA MET A 213 16.74 -17.97 -0.55
C MET A 213 17.98 -18.85 -0.39
N LYS A 214 19.15 -18.39 -0.85
CA LYS A 214 20.42 -19.10 -0.67
C LYS A 214 20.73 -19.30 0.82
N LYS A 215 20.63 -18.25 1.64
CA LYS A 215 20.83 -18.34 3.10
C LYS A 215 19.81 -19.25 3.79
N ALA A 216 18.59 -19.35 3.27
CA ALA A 216 17.55 -20.21 3.83
C ALA A 216 17.79 -21.73 3.60
N ILE A 217 18.67 -22.11 2.67
CA ILE A 217 18.97 -23.50 2.32
C ILE A 217 20.38 -23.96 2.78
N THR A 218 21.19 -23.05 3.30
CA THR A 218 22.48 -23.34 3.93
C THR A 218 22.35 -23.46 5.43
#